data_7a4d8e7e4fcdd8b739ee2862d44fabf0
#
_entry.id   7a4d8e7e4fcdd8b739ee2862d44fabf0
#
_cell.length_a   1.000
_cell.length_b   1.000
_cell.length_c   1.000
_cell.angle_alpha   90.00
_cell.angle_beta   90.00
_cell.angle_gamma   90.00
#
_symmetry.space_group_name_H-M   'P 1'
#
loop_
_entity.id
_entity.type
_entity.pdbx_description
1 polymer ?
#
loop_
_entity_poly.entity_id
_entity_poly.type
_entity_poly.pdbx_seq_one_letter_code
_entity_poly.pdbx_strand_id
1 'polypeptide(L)'
;MFNSLMRFFFVLCSLLAGVAQAAPVEAQHTTVELIAENQAIVPGESFDLAVRFVLEPHWHIYWKNPGASGLGTTIDWTLPEGIEAGEIQWPAPERIELGGLINYGYEDEAVFIVTMQASDSLKIGEDISIRADLFWLICKEACLPGDASLELSLPVRDAALPSSEAAAFTQARSQQAQVAGPWQTSAYIADSSLMLVLEGADIPGDLYFYADVEGRVNPNGEQTLFYPAPNRAELRLPMDTPFFEDQPDSISGILQSGESAWQVAVEISDTAPAVVRELIVNEGAASEPEGFEQRLLDLGLPGFLVLAFLGGLILNIMPCVLPVLSLKVFSLLKHAGQTRSDALRHGLAYTAGVVLSFLVLAGVLFALRAVGERIGWGFQLQSPGFVVVLSAVFFLFGLNLMGVFELG
;
A
#
# COMPACT_ATOMS: atom_id res chain seq x y z
N MET A 1 34.74 10.45 -60.11
CA MET A 1 35.06 10.23 -58.70
C MET A 1 34.12 10.96 -57.72
N PHE A 2 33.55 12.09 -58.06
CA PHE A 2 32.64 12.87 -57.19
C PHE A 2 31.26 12.20 -56.95
N ASN A 3 30.73 11.49 -57.93
CA ASN A 3 29.42 10.83 -57.84
C ASN A 3 29.42 9.54 -56.97
N SER A 4 30.55 8.92 -56.75
CA SER A 4 30.65 7.70 -55.95
C SER A 4 30.74 8.03 -54.47
N LEU A 5 31.38 9.18 -54.08
CA LEU A 5 31.46 9.64 -52.71
C LEU A 5 30.15 10.14 -52.17
N MET A 6 29.33 10.78 -53.02
CA MET A 6 28.03 11.31 -52.67
C MET A 6 26.99 10.18 -52.49
N ARG A 7 27.10 9.04 -53.21
CA ARG A 7 26.28 7.84 -52.98
C ARG A 7 26.66 7.08 -51.73
N PHE A 8 27.94 7.11 -51.32
CA PHE A 8 28.37 6.51 -50.05
C PHE A 8 27.91 7.34 -48.85
N PHE A 9 27.87 8.67 -48.97
CA PHE A 9 27.37 9.55 -47.92
C PHE A 9 25.85 9.46 -47.70
N PHE A 10 25.10 9.24 -48.82
CA PHE A 10 23.62 9.02 -48.72
C PHE A 10 23.24 7.65 -48.16
N VAL A 11 24.06 6.61 -48.39
CA VAL A 11 23.86 5.28 -47.79
C VAL A 11 24.27 5.25 -46.32
N LEU A 12 25.23 6.07 -45.92
CA LEU A 12 25.64 6.16 -44.50
C LEU A 12 24.69 6.98 -43.64
N CYS A 13 23.94 7.95 -44.24
CA CYS A 13 22.91 8.71 -43.52
C CYS A 13 21.59 7.97 -43.39
N SER A 14 21.32 6.93 -44.19
CA SER A 14 20.07 6.13 -44.07
C SER A 14 20.17 5.00 -43.04
N LEU A 15 21.31 4.81 -42.38
CA LEU A 15 21.49 3.82 -41.28
C LEU A 15 21.34 4.43 -39.88
N LEU A 16 21.04 5.73 -39.80
CA LEU A 16 20.67 6.40 -38.56
C LEU A 16 19.16 6.68 -38.50
N ALA A 17 18.34 5.71 -38.88
CA ALA A 17 16.95 5.70 -38.43
C ALA A 17 16.99 5.33 -36.93
N GLY A 18 17.24 6.34 -36.09
CA GLY A 18 17.14 6.20 -34.66
C GLY A 18 15.74 5.72 -34.31
N VAL A 19 15.65 4.66 -33.55
CA VAL A 19 14.41 4.29 -32.85
C VAL A 19 13.99 5.55 -32.09
N ALA A 20 12.78 6.01 -32.30
CA ALA A 20 12.21 7.10 -31.51
C ALA A 20 12.04 6.58 -30.09
N GLN A 21 13.04 6.78 -29.25
CA GLN A 21 12.91 6.58 -27.80
C GLN A 21 11.93 7.64 -27.28
N ALA A 22 11.04 7.23 -26.38
CA ALA A 22 10.27 8.18 -25.62
C ALA A 22 11.25 9.10 -24.88
N ALA A 23 11.04 10.42 -24.98
CA ALA A 23 11.87 11.34 -24.21
C ALA A 23 11.54 11.13 -22.71
N PRO A 24 12.58 10.99 -21.84
CA PRO A 24 12.36 10.95 -20.41
C PRO A 24 11.59 12.20 -19.94
N VAL A 25 10.64 11.99 -19.04
CA VAL A 25 9.85 13.07 -18.42
C VAL A 25 10.39 13.29 -17.01
N GLU A 26 10.87 14.49 -16.77
CA GLU A 26 11.26 14.93 -15.42
C GLU A 26 9.99 15.26 -14.63
N ALA A 27 9.78 14.56 -13.53
CA ALA A 27 8.72 14.80 -12.57
C ALA A 27 9.32 15.13 -11.19
N GLN A 28 8.47 15.36 -10.19
CA GLN A 28 8.97 15.67 -8.84
C GLN A 28 9.80 14.50 -8.30
N HIS A 29 11.09 14.72 -8.05
CA HIS A 29 12.05 13.77 -7.47
C HIS A 29 12.23 12.45 -8.23
N THR A 30 11.80 12.39 -9.49
CA THR A 30 11.98 11.23 -10.34
C THR A 30 12.03 11.60 -11.82
N THR A 31 12.74 10.79 -12.60
CA THR A 31 12.67 10.77 -14.06
C THR A 31 11.93 9.52 -14.49
N VAL A 32 10.97 9.65 -15.39
CA VAL A 32 10.15 8.54 -15.87
C VAL A 32 10.26 8.41 -17.37
N GLU A 33 10.44 7.21 -17.88
CA GLU A 33 10.52 6.96 -19.32
C GLU A 33 9.84 5.65 -19.72
N LEU A 34 9.35 5.60 -20.96
CA LEU A 34 8.80 4.41 -21.60
C LEU A 34 9.84 3.85 -22.56
N ILE A 35 10.29 2.64 -22.30
CA ILE A 35 11.33 1.96 -23.08
C ILE A 35 10.80 0.67 -23.70
N ALA A 36 11.41 0.24 -24.81
CA ALA A 36 11.09 -1.02 -25.47
C ALA A 36 12.31 -1.95 -25.45
N GLU A 37 12.08 -3.25 -25.26
CA GLU A 37 13.16 -4.26 -25.34
C GLU A 37 13.68 -4.40 -26.76
N ASN A 38 12.77 -4.31 -27.74
CA ASN A 38 13.07 -4.48 -29.17
C ASN A 38 12.87 -3.20 -29.95
N GLN A 39 13.57 -3.07 -31.08
CA GLN A 39 13.52 -1.92 -31.97
C GLN A 39 12.28 -1.88 -32.90
N ALA A 40 11.48 -2.95 -32.92
CA ALA A 40 10.34 -3.09 -33.80
C ALA A 40 9.31 -4.07 -33.22
N ILE A 41 8.08 -3.95 -33.68
CA ILE A 41 6.98 -4.88 -33.41
C ILE A 41 6.93 -5.88 -34.57
N VAL A 42 6.80 -7.18 -34.26
CA VAL A 42 6.59 -8.24 -35.22
C VAL A 42 5.12 -8.67 -35.15
N PRO A 43 4.37 -8.66 -36.28
CA PRO A 43 2.98 -9.08 -36.27
C PRO A 43 2.79 -10.50 -35.73
N GLY A 44 1.81 -10.70 -34.85
CA GLY A 44 1.51 -11.99 -34.23
C GLY A 44 2.40 -12.37 -33.04
N GLU A 45 3.44 -11.61 -32.75
CA GLU A 45 4.35 -11.91 -31.63
C GLU A 45 4.10 -10.99 -30.43
N SER A 46 4.49 -11.45 -29.25
CA SER A 46 4.55 -10.60 -28.07
C SER A 46 5.85 -9.79 -28.04
N PHE A 47 5.81 -8.61 -27.45
CA PHE A 47 6.97 -7.74 -27.22
C PHE A 47 6.85 -7.04 -25.87
N ASP A 48 7.99 -6.73 -25.25
CA ASP A 48 8.00 -6.11 -23.93
C ASP A 48 8.27 -4.61 -24.02
N LEU A 49 7.42 -3.84 -23.34
CA LEU A 49 7.65 -2.46 -22.96
C LEU A 49 7.91 -2.38 -21.47
N ALA A 50 8.59 -1.33 -21.04
CA ALA A 50 8.74 -1.07 -19.62
C ALA A 50 8.64 0.41 -19.31
N VAL A 51 8.07 0.72 -18.15
CA VAL A 51 8.16 2.04 -17.52
C VAL A 51 9.32 2.00 -16.54
N ARG A 52 10.31 2.84 -16.77
CA ARG A 52 11.48 3.01 -15.91
C ARG A 52 11.33 4.27 -15.07
N PHE A 53 11.44 4.13 -13.76
CA PHE A 53 11.54 5.20 -12.80
C PHE A 53 12.99 5.29 -12.30
N VAL A 54 13.58 6.46 -12.34
CA VAL A 54 14.87 6.78 -11.70
C VAL A 54 14.59 7.80 -10.62
N LEU A 55 14.81 7.42 -9.36
CA LEU A 55 14.40 8.18 -8.19
C LEU A 55 15.57 8.97 -7.62
N GLU A 56 15.30 10.15 -7.08
CA GLU A 56 16.30 10.86 -6.27
C GLU A 56 16.61 10.08 -4.99
N PRO A 57 17.81 10.21 -4.41
CA PRO A 57 18.22 9.48 -3.21
C PRO A 57 17.24 9.64 -2.04
N HIS A 58 16.87 8.51 -1.44
CA HIS A 58 15.93 8.40 -0.32
C HIS A 58 14.47 8.71 -0.67
N TRP A 59 14.13 8.85 -1.94
CA TRP A 59 12.75 8.85 -2.40
C TRP A 59 12.37 7.45 -2.85
N HIS A 60 11.10 7.07 -2.63
CA HIS A 60 10.58 5.76 -3.00
C HIS A 60 9.20 5.88 -3.65
N ILE A 61 8.91 4.91 -4.49
CA ILE A 61 7.58 4.63 -5.03
C ILE A 61 7.09 3.27 -4.54
N TYR A 62 5.83 2.97 -4.73
CA TYR A 62 5.19 1.84 -4.09
C TYR A 62 5.00 0.65 -5.03
N TRP A 63 5.07 -0.54 -4.44
CA TRP A 63 4.63 -1.78 -5.06
C TRP A 63 3.10 -1.80 -5.18
N LYS A 64 2.52 -2.82 -5.91
CA LYS A 64 1.07 -3.00 -6.06
C LYS A 64 0.30 -3.01 -4.74
N ASN A 65 0.86 -3.64 -3.70
CA ASN A 65 0.43 -3.49 -2.32
C ASN A 65 1.43 -2.57 -1.60
N PRO A 66 1.05 -1.36 -1.24
CA PRO A 66 1.96 -0.38 -0.69
C PRO A 66 2.37 -0.65 0.78
N GLY A 67 1.77 -1.65 1.43
CA GLY A 67 1.98 -1.91 2.86
C GLY A 67 1.09 -1.07 3.76
N ALA A 68 1.66 -0.41 4.76
CA ALA A 68 0.91 0.33 5.78
C ALA A 68 0.34 1.67 5.28
N SER A 69 0.91 2.23 4.24
CA SER A 69 0.47 3.50 3.65
C SER A 69 0.97 3.63 2.21
N GLY A 70 0.35 4.51 1.42
CA GLY A 70 0.76 4.79 0.06
C GLY A 70 -0.25 4.32 -0.99
N LEU A 71 0.18 4.28 -2.24
CA LEU A 71 -0.60 3.79 -3.37
C LEU A 71 0.35 3.24 -4.44
N GLY A 72 0.06 2.06 -4.95
CA GLY A 72 0.79 1.45 -6.06
C GLY A 72 0.69 2.27 -7.34
N THR A 73 1.74 2.20 -8.17
CA THR A 73 1.76 2.85 -9.48
C THR A 73 0.69 2.25 -10.40
N THR A 74 -0.01 3.09 -11.14
CA THR A 74 -0.96 2.67 -12.19
C THR A 74 -0.50 3.12 -13.56
N ILE A 75 -0.84 2.34 -14.58
CA ILE A 75 -0.56 2.64 -16.00
C ILE A 75 -1.86 2.48 -16.77
N ASP A 76 -2.36 3.60 -17.32
CA ASP A 76 -3.50 3.60 -18.23
C ASP A 76 -2.99 3.67 -19.67
N TRP A 77 -3.22 2.62 -20.43
CA TRP A 77 -2.74 2.49 -21.80
C TRP A 77 -3.73 3.04 -22.82
N THR A 78 -3.23 3.87 -23.72
CA THR A 78 -3.92 4.21 -24.97
C THR A 78 -3.24 3.48 -26.12
N LEU A 79 -3.89 2.40 -26.57
CA LEU A 79 -3.36 1.46 -27.56
C LEU A 79 -4.09 1.57 -28.89
N PRO A 80 -3.39 1.50 -30.03
CA PRO A 80 -4.02 1.38 -31.34
C PRO A 80 -4.64 0.00 -31.53
N GLU A 81 -5.50 -0.12 -32.54
CA GLU A 81 -6.12 -1.40 -32.89
C GLU A 81 -5.06 -2.46 -33.22
N GLY A 82 -5.21 -3.64 -32.64
CA GLY A 82 -4.30 -4.77 -32.83
C GLY A 82 -3.13 -4.83 -31.84
N ILE A 83 -3.12 -3.99 -30.81
CA ILE A 83 -2.20 -4.11 -29.66
C ILE A 83 -3.01 -4.28 -28.38
N GLU A 84 -2.61 -5.22 -27.55
CA GLU A 84 -3.19 -5.46 -26.22
C GLU A 84 -2.08 -5.44 -25.16
N ALA A 85 -2.33 -4.80 -24.02
CA ALA A 85 -1.42 -4.79 -22.89
C ALA A 85 -1.74 -5.91 -21.90
N GLY A 86 -0.70 -6.59 -21.42
CA GLY A 86 -0.78 -7.47 -20.27
C GLY A 86 -0.73 -6.71 -18.94
N GLU A 87 -0.59 -7.45 -17.85
CA GLU A 87 -0.41 -6.89 -16.52
C GLU A 87 1.03 -6.44 -16.28
N ILE A 88 1.20 -5.54 -15.30
CA ILE A 88 2.53 -5.12 -14.86
C ILE A 88 3.25 -6.30 -14.19
N GLN A 89 4.44 -6.61 -14.67
CA GLN A 89 5.36 -7.57 -14.05
C GLN A 89 6.19 -6.83 -13.03
N TRP A 90 5.77 -6.91 -11.78
CA TRP A 90 6.39 -6.20 -10.68
C TRP A 90 7.71 -6.86 -10.24
N PRO A 91 8.81 -6.11 -10.06
CA PRO A 91 9.96 -6.61 -9.33
C PRO A 91 9.58 -7.02 -7.90
N ALA A 92 10.39 -7.84 -7.25
CA ALA A 92 10.22 -8.10 -5.82
C ALA A 92 10.37 -6.78 -5.04
N PRO A 93 9.45 -6.47 -4.13
CA PRO A 93 9.48 -5.20 -3.41
C PRO A 93 10.54 -5.19 -2.32
N GLU A 94 10.94 -3.99 -1.92
CA GLU A 94 11.74 -3.75 -0.73
C GLU A 94 10.85 -3.32 0.45
N ARG A 95 11.33 -3.62 1.66
CA ARG A 95 10.70 -3.17 2.90
C ARG A 95 11.26 -1.81 3.29
N ILE A 96 10.40 -0.79 3.26
CA ILE A 96 10.76 0.61 3.52
C ILE A 96 10.09 1.06 4.81
N GLU A 97 10.89 1.49 5.79
CA GLU A 97 10.36 2.02 7.05
C GLU A 97 10.28 3.55 6.99
N LEU A 98 9.08 4.10 7.12
CA LEU A 98 8.83 5.53 7.14
C LEU A 98 7.94 5.92 8.31
N GLY A 99 8.48 6.70 9.24
CA GLY A 99 7.71 7.21 10.39
C GLY A 99 7.13 6.11 11.30
N GLY A 100 7.75 4.94 11.36
CA GLY A 100 7.27 3.77 12.11
C GLY A 100 6.23 2.92 11.37
N LEU A 101 5.97 3.24 10.10
CA LEU A 101 5.13 2.44 9.20
C LEU A 101 6.01 1.65 8.24
N ILE A 102 5.63 0.40 7.99
CA ILE A 102 6.31 -0.46 7.03
C ILE A 102 5.58 -0.40 5.69
N ASN A 103 6.27 0.11 4.69
CA ASN A 103 5.79 0.19 3.32
C ASN A 103 6.54 -0.78 2.42
N TYR A 104 5.94 -1.11 1.29
CA TYR A 104 6.51 -1.97 0.25
C TYR A 104 6.67 -1.16 -1.02
N GLY A 105 7.88 -1.13 -1.56
CA GLY A 105 8.15 -0.28 -2.72
C GLY A 105 9.55 -0.43 -3.26
N TYR A 106 10.05 0.63 -3.89
CA TYR A 106 11.33 0.65 -4.58
C TYR A 106 12.04 1.98 -4.33
N GLU A 107 13.32 1.93 -4.06
CA GLU A 107 14.24 3.05 -4.01
C GLU A 107 15.16 3.05 -5.26
N ASP A 108 15.86 4.12 -5.53
CA ASP A 108 16.81 4.32 -6.61
C ASP A 108 16.24 4.11 -8.03
N GLU A 109 15.91 2.90 -8.44
CA GLU A 109 15.40 2.58 -9.77
C GLU A 109 14.34 1.47 -9.70
N ALA A 110 13.25 1.65 -10.47
CA ALA A 110 12.24 0.62 -10.68
C ALA A 110 11.89 0.50 -12.16
N VAL A 111 11.85 -0.75 -12.67
CA VAL A 111 11.51 -1.04 -14.05
C VAL A 111 10.33 -1.99 -14.10
N PHE A 112 9.17 -1.46 -14.52
CA PHE A 112 7.91 -2.18 -14.60
C PHE A 112 7.69 -2.70 -16.02
N ILE A 113 7.92 -3.98 -16.25
CA ILE A 113 7.76 -4.62 -17.56
C ILE A 113 6.28 -4.92 -17.78
N VAL A 114 5.80 -4.64 -19.00
CA VAL A 114 4.47 -5.03 -19.48
C VAL A 114 4.64 -5.72 -20.81
N THR A 115 4.19 -6.98 -20.89
CA THR A 115 4.17 -7.72 -22.16
C THR A 115 2.97 -7.28 -22.99
N MET A 116 3.25 -6.78 -24.18
CA MET A 116 2.27 -6.42 -25.18
C MET A 116 2.07 -7.56 -26.16
N GLN A 117 0.82 -7.75 -26.61
CA GLN A 117 0.48 -8.72 -27.65
C GLN A 117 0.15 -7.99 -28.95
N ALA A 118 0.88 -8.30 -30.02
CA ALA A 118 0.63 -7.77 -31.35
C ALA A 118 -0.25 -8.72 -32.17
N SER A 119 -1.24 -8.17 -32.86
CA SER A 119 -2.09 -8.93 -33.78
C SER A 119 -1.36 -9.24 -35.09
N ASP A 120 -1.66 -10.40 -35.70
CA ASP A 120 -1.20 -10.77 -37.04
C ASP A 120 -1.68 -9.77 -38.14
N SER A 121 -2.69 -8.95 -37.82
CA SER A 121 -3.28 -7.98 -38.76
C SER A 121 -2.45 -6.71 -38.95
N LEU A 122 -1.42 -6.48 -38.15
CA LEU A 122 -0.54 -5.32 -38.27
C LEU A 122 0.24 -5.35 -39.58
N LYS A 123 0.39 -4.18 -40.22
CA LYS A 123 1.05 -4.10 -41.51
C LYS A 123 2.50 -3.72 -41.40
N ILE A 124 3.36 -4.51 -41.99
CA ILE A 124 4.80 -4.20 -42.06
C ILE A 124 4.99 -2.86 -42.79
N GLY A 125 5.82 -2.01 -42.15
CA GLY A 125 6.14 -0.67 -42.63
C GLY A 125 5.30 0.45 -42.01
N GLU A 126 4.30 0.14 -41.19
CA GLU A 126 3.59 1.12 -40.37
C GLU A 126 4.40 1.43 -39.09
N ASP A 127 4.21 2.61 -38.52
CA ASP A 127 4.70 2.99 -37.21
C ASP A 127 3.51 2.99 -36.23
N ILE A 128 3.68 2.31 -35.12
CA ILE A 128 2.68 2.17 -34.06
C ILE A 128 3.06 3.09 -32.91
N SER A 129 2.19 4.05 -32.58
CA SER A 129 2.33 4.91 -31.41
C SER A 129 1.55 4.31 -30.23
N ILE A 130 2.23 4.13 -29.11
CA ILE A 130 1.71 3.60 -27.85
C ILE A 130 1.88 4.68 -26.79
N ARG A 131 0.80 4.99 -26.08
CA ARG A 131 0.81 5.97 -25.00
C ARG A 131 0.48 5.30 -23.68
N ALA A 132 1.25 5.67 -22.64
CA ALA A 132 1.05 5.31 -21.25
C ALA A 132 0.78 6.57 -20.42
N ASP A 133 -0.38 6.66 -19.80
CA ASP A 133 -0.69 7.68 -18.80
C ASP A 133 -0.48 7.07 -17.42
N LEU A 134 0.45 7.64 -16.64
CA LEU A 134 0.94 7.10 -15.38
C LEU A 134 0.42 7.93 -14.22
N PHE A 135 0.14 7.25 -13.10
CA PHE A 135 -0.06 7.88 -11.81
C PHE A 135 0.69 7.09 -10.73
N TRP A 136 1.37 7.80 -9.82
CA TRP A 136 2.10 7.20 -8.71
C TRP A 136 2.13 8.13 -7.49
N LEU A 137 2.49 7.59 -6.34
CA LEU A 137 2.93 8.38 -5.20
C LEU A 137 4.45 8.22 -5.06
N ILE A 138 5.13 9.34 -4.81
CA ILE A 138 6.56 9.36 -4.47
C ILE A 138 6.73 9.98 -3.09
N CYS A 139 7.44 9.29 -2.20
CA CYS A 139 7.50 9.65 -0.79
C CYS A 139 8.92 9.65 -0.25
N LYS A 140 9.16 10.53 0.76
CA LYS A 140 10.34 10.55 1.61
C LYS A 140 9.94 10.87 3.05
N GLU A 141 9.60 12.10 3.39
CA GLU A 141 8.98 12.52 4.65
C GLU A 141 7.49 12.82 4.45
N ALA A 142 7.13 13.18 3.26
CA ALA A 142 5.76 13.42 2.80
C ALA A 142 5.58 12.78 1.42
N CYS A 143 4.35 12.36 1.15
CA CYS A 143 3.98 11.77 -0.13
C CYS A 143 3.46 12.84 -1.09
N LEU A 144 3.99 12.82 -2.29
CA LEU A 144 3.63 13.71 -3.39
C LEU A 144 3.00 12.87 -4.51
N PRO A 145 1.86 13.27 -5.07
CA PRO A 145 1.33 12.64 -6.26
C PRO A 145 2.16 13.03 -7.47
N GLY A 146 2.48 12.06 -8.31
CA GLY A 146 3.13 12.26 -9.59
C GLY A 146 2.26 11.68 -10.72
N ASP A 147 2.31 12.32 -11.87
CA ASP A 147 1.69 11.86 -13.10
C ASP A 147 2.58 12.17 -14.30
N ALA A 148 2.50 11.35 -15.33
CA ALA A 148 3.17 11.56 -16.59
C ALA A 148 2.43 10.89 -17.74
N SER A 149 2.52 11.51 -18.93
CA SER A 149 2.08 10.91 -20.18
C SER A 149 3.30 10.63 -21.04
N LEU A 150 3.55 9.36 -21.33
CA LEU A 150 4.68 8.91 -22.12
C LEU A 150 4.18 8.36 -23.45
N GLU A 151 4.90 8.65 -24.53
CA GLU A 151 4.55 8.17 -25.87
C GLU A 151 5.78 7.56 -26.53
N LEU A 152 5.61 6.36 -27.08
CA LEU A 152 6.66 5.62 -27.79
C LEU A 152 6.13 5.17 -29.14
N SER A 153 6.91 5.41 -30.21
CA SER A 153 6.59 4.93 -31.54
C SER A 153 7.57 3.84 -31.97
N LEU A 154 7.01 2.71 -32.36
CA LEU A 154 7.77 1.55 -32.85
C LEU A 154 7.34 1.17 -34.27
N PRO A 155 8.29 0.92 -35.19
CA PRO A 155 7.97 0.42 -36.51
C PRO A 155 7.54 -1.04 -36.50
N VAL A 156 6.61 -1.41 -37.37
CA VAL A 156 6.26 -2.81 -37.62
C VAL A 156 7.20 -3.40 -38.67
N ARG A 157 7.85 -4.51 -38.35
CA ARG A 157 8.83 -5.21 -39.21
C ARG A 157 8.55 -6.70 -39.23
N ASP A 158 9.20 -7.40 -40.15
CA ASP A 158 9.21 -8.87 -40.26
C ASP A 158 10.16 -9.54 -39.26
N ALA A 159 11.06 -8.76 -38.66
CA ALA A 159 11.96 -9.19 -37.58
C ALA A 159 12.31 -8.00 -36.69
N ALA A 160 12.54 -8.26 -35.41
CA ALA A 160 12.96 -7.28 -34.44
C ALA A 160 14.39 -7.58 -33.93
N LEU A 161 15.16 -6.53 -33.66
CA LEU A 161 16.45 -6.59 -33.02
C LEU A 161 16.34 -6.00 -31.61
N PRO A 162 17.19 -6.43 -30.66
CA PRO A 162 17.25 -5.81 -29.35
C PRO A 162 17.51 -4.30 -29.46
N SER A 163 16.86 -3.51 -28.62
CA SER A 163 17.09 -2.08 -28.47
C SER A 163 18.36 -1.80 -27.65
N SER A 164 18.74 -0.52 -27.52
CA SER A 164 19.78 -0.09 -26.58
C SER A 164 19.41 -0.37 -25.11
N GLU A 165 18.11 -0.46 -24.82
CA GLU A 165 17.55 -0.66 -23.47
C GLU A 165 17.37 -2.14 -23.10
N ALA A 166 17.65 -3.10 -23.98
CA ALA A 166 17.45 -4.54 -23.73
C ALA A 166 18.17 -5.05 -22.46
N ALA A 167 19.29 -4.41 -22.09
CA ALA A 167 20.00 -4.73 -20.85
C ALA A 167 19.17 -4.39 -19.59
N ALA A 168 18.40 -3.32 -19.60
CA ALA A 168 17.52 -2.94 -18.49
C ALA A 168 16.43 -3.99 -18.26
N PHE A 169 15.87 -4.56 -19.32
CA PHE A 169 14.90 -5.68 -19.22
C PHE A 169 15.52 -6.94 -18.63
N THR A 170 16.74 -7.26 -19.02
CA THR A 170 17.45 -8.42 -18.45
C THR A 170 17.68 -8.22 -16.95
N GLN A 171 18.10 -7.03 -16.53
CA GLN A 171 18.27 -6.70 -15.12
C GLN A 171 16.95 -6.73 -14.37
N ALA A 172 15.89 -6.10 -14.90
CA ALA A 172 14.58 -6.09 -14.27
C ALA A 172 14.00 -7.50 -14.07
N ARG A 173 14.16 -8.40 -15.06
CA ARG A 173 13.73 -9.79 -14.92
C ARG A 173 14.51 -10.54 -13.84
N SER A 174 15.77 -10.21 -13.60
CA SER A 174 16.54 -10.81 -12.50
C SER A 174 16.06 -10.39 -11.11
N GLN A 175 15.33 -9.26 -11.02
CA GLN A 175 14.72 -8.77 -9.78
C GLN A 175 13.29 -9.26 -9.58
N GLN A 176 12.71 -9.96 -10.55
CA GLN A 176 11.39 -10.56 -10.41
C GLN A 176 11.43 -11.82 -9.54
N ALA A 177 10.34 -12.05 -8.80
CA ALA A 177 10.19 -13.28 -8.05
C ALA A 177 10.09 -14.49 -8.99
N GLN A 178 10.81 -15.57 -8.67
CA GLN A 178 10.71 -16.86 -9.36
C GLN A 178 9.29 -17.41 -9.21
N VAL A 179 8.80 -18.12 -10.22
CA VAL A 179 7.40 -18.61 -10.28
C VAL A 179 7.06 -19.53 -9.09
N ALA A 180 8.03 -20.28 -8.57
CA ALA A 180 7.85 -21.11 -7.38
C ALA A 180 9.19 -21.31 -6.66
N GLY A 181 9.14 -21.43 -5.34
CA GLY A 181 10.26 -21.85 -4.53
C GLY A 181 10.47 -23.38 -4.61
N PRO A 182 11.60 -23.88 -4.11
CA PRO A 182 11.90 -25.32 -4.08
C PRO A 182 11.12 -26.09 -3.00
N TRP A 183 10.20 -25.43 -2.29
CA TRP A 183 9.43 -26.00 -1.19
C TRP A 183 7.97 -26.23 -1.58
N GLN A 184 7.35 -27.22 -0.95
CA GLN A 184 5.90 -27.32 -0.94
C GLN A 184 5.36 -26.28 0.07
N THR A 185 4.35 -25.53 -0.34
CA THR A 185 3.76 -24.47 0.47
C THR A 185 2.30 -24.79 0.78
N SER A 186 1.87 -24.50 2.00
CA SER A 186 0.48 -24.55 2.45
C SER A 186 0.22 -23.47 3.47
N ALA A 187 -1.05 -23.13 3.73
CA ALA A 187 -1.40 -22.13 4.72
C ALA A 187 -2.56 -22.57 5.59
N TYR A 188 -2.59 -22.13 6.83
CA TYR A 188 -3.70 -22.32 7.75
C TYR A 188 -3.80 -21.15 8.75
N ILE A 189 -4.96 -21.00 9.39
CA ILE A 189 -5.17 -19.96 10.40
C ILE A 189 -5.03 -20.56 11.80
N ALA A 190 -4.24 -19.91 12.64
CA ALA A 190 -4.08 -20.22 14.05
C ALA A 190 -3.93 -18.94 14.88
N ASP A 191 -4.64 -18.84 16.01
CA ASP A 191 -4.50 -17.76 17.00
C ASP A 191 -4.43 -16.34 16.40
N SER A 192 -5.37 -16.00 15.52
CA SER A 192 -5.41 -14.69 14.84
C SER A 192 -4.18 -14.39 13.96
N SER A 193 -3.48 -15.42 13.51
CA SER A 193 -2.35 -15.33 12.59
C SER A 193 -2.55 -16.29 11.43
N LEU A 194 -2.05 -15.92 10.26
CA LEU A 194 -1.92 -16.82 9.14
C LEU A 194 -0.56 -17.53 9.25
N MET A 195 -0.57 -18.85 9.22
CA MET A 195 0.62 -19.67 9.24
C MET A 195 0.92 -20.13 7.82
N LEU A 196 2.02 -19.64 7.24
CA LEU A 196 2.54 -20.12 5.96
C LEU A 196 3.58 -21.22 6.25
N VAL A 197 3.30 -22.42 5.76
CA VAL A 197 4.12 -23.61 5.98
C VAL A 197 4.97 -23.88 4.73
N LEU A 198 6.25 -24.11 4.94
CA LEU A 198 7.19 -24.51 3.90
C LEU A 198 7.74 -25.90 4.24
N GLU A 199 7.68 -26.84 3.30
CA GLU A 199 8.22 -28.20 3.45
C GLU A 199 9.24 -28.47 2.35
N GLY A 200 10.48 -28.78 2.73
CA GLY A 200 11.58 -29.04 1.82
C GLY A 200 12.92 -28.85 2.47
N ALA A 201 13.98 -29.02 1.70
CA ALA A 201 15.36 -28.81 2.15
C ALA A 201 15.77 -27.33 2.02
N ASP A 202 16.78 -26.94 2.79
CA ASP A 202 17.48 -25.64 2.65
C ASP A 202 16.54 -24.42 2.75
N ILE A 203 15.62 -24.42 3.70
CA ILE A 203 14.73 -23.28 3.95
C ILE A 203 15.54 -22.15 4.61
N PRO A 204 15.58 -20.92 4.02
CA PRO A 204 16.31 -19.79 4.59
C PRO A 204 15.76 -19.33 5.95
N GLY A 205 16.63 -18.74 6.78
CA GLY A 205 16.28 -18.27 8.11
C GLY A 205 15.79 -16.83 8.20
N ASP A 206 15.79 -16.09 7.09
CA ASP A 206 15.48 -14.68 7.00
C ASP A 206 14.29 -14.39 6.09
N LEU A 207 13.36 -15.36 5.97
CA LEU A 207 12.19 -15.25 5.12
C LEU A 207 11.25 -14.12 5.57
N TYR A 208 10.81 -13.32 4.60
CA TYR A 208 9.77 -12.31 4.76
C TYR A 208 8.72 -12.47 3.65
N PHE A 209 7.44 -12.33 4.00
CA PHE A 209 6.32 -12.47 3.06
C PHE A 209 5.66 -11.12 2.79
N TYR A 210 5.54 -10.78 1.51
CA TYR A 210 4.83 -9.61 1.00
C TYR A 210 3.52 -10.09 0.38
N ALA A 211 2.39 -9.79 1.00
CA ALA A 211 1.08 -10.15 0.45
C ALA A 211 0.77 -9.35 -0.83
N ASP A 212 0.20 -10.00 -1.84
CA ASP A 212 -0.20 -9.35 -3.10
C ASP A 212 -1.34 -8.34 -2.92
N VAL A 213 -2.21 -8.62 -1.97
CA VAL A 213 -3.43 -7.85 -1.70
C VAL A 213 -3.30 -7.12 -0.38
N GLU A 214 -3.58 -5.82 -0.41
CA GLU A 214 -3.62 -4.96 0.76
C GLU A 214 -4.63 -5.46 1.81
N GLY A 215 -4.31 -5.28 3.10
CA GLY A 215 -5.18 -5.66 4.21
C GLY A 215 -5.22 -7.18 4.50
N ARG A 216 -4.40 -8.00 3.86
CA ARG A 216 -4.31 -9.44 4.14
C ARG A 216 -3.33 -9.75 5.27
N VAL A 217 -2.20 -9.10 5.27
CA VAL A 217 -1.16 -9.23 6.31
C VAL A 217 -0.88 -7.83 6.85
N ASN A 218 -0.80 -7.70 8.18
CA ASN A 218 -0.44 -6.43 8.80
C ASN A 218 1.05 -6.14 8.55
N PRO A 219 1.40 -5.14 7.75
CA PRO A 219 2.79 -4.85 7.41
C PRO A 219 3.62 -4.40 8.61
N ASN A 220 2.97 -3.79 9.63
CA ASN A 220 3.63 -3.35 10.87
C ASN A 220 3.76 -4.46 11.91
N GLY A 221 3.12 -5.61 11.68
CA GLY A 221 3.22 -6.75 12.56
C GLY A 221 4.51 -7.54 12.34
N GLU A 222 5.05 -8.11 13.41
CA GLU A 222 6.25 -8.94 13.32
C GLU A 222 5.94 -10.28 12.64
N GLN A 223 6.68 -10.62 11.61
CA GLN A 223 6.66 -11.94 10.99
C GLN A 223 7.70 -12.82 11.68
N THR A 224 7.28 -13.96 12.20
CA THR A 224 8.17 -14.84 12.98
C THR A 224 8.28 -16.20 12.32
N LEU A 225 9.52 -16.66 12.10
CA LEU A 225 9.82 -17.94 11.46
C LEU A 225 10.17 -18.98 12.52
N PHE A 226 9.52 -20.14 12.45
CA PHE A 226 9.74 -21.30 13.34
C PHE A 226 10.18 -22.51 12.52
N TYR A 227 10.99 -23.39 13.12
CA TYR A 227 11.44 -24.64 12.52
C TYR A 227 10.98 -25.84 13.37
N PRO A 228 9.74 -26.31 13.19
CA PRO A 228 9.20 -27.44 13.94
C PRO A 228 9.90 -28.77 13.59
N ALA A 229 10.52 -28.86 12.39
CA ALA A 229 11.31 -30.01 11.95
C ALA A 229 12.43 -29.57 10.99
N PRO A 230 13.48 -30.39 10.76
CA PRO A 230 14.62 -30.04 9.92
C PRO A 230 14.26 -29.62 8.47
N ASN A 231 13.17 -30.16 7.92
CA ASN A 231 12.72 -29.89 6.55
C ASN A 231 11.38 -29.17 6.52
N ARG A 232 11.04 -28.47 7.60
CA ARG A 232 9.80 -27.72 7.73
C ARG A 232 10.03 -26.40 8.45
N ALA A 233 9.53 -25.34 7.87
CA ALA A 233 9.45 -24.03 8.50
C ALA A 233 8.02 -23.52 8.47
N GLU A 234 7.66 -22.73 9.45
CA GLU A 234 6.37 -22.08 9.59
C GLU A 234 6.58 -20.59 9.82
N LEU A 235 6.11 -19.78 8.89
CA LEU A 235 6.16 -18.34 8.99
C LEU A 235 4.81 -17.84 9.50
N ARG A 236 4.81 -17.27 10.72
CA ARG A 236 3.64 -16.61 11.29
C ARG A 236 3.50 -15.23 10.67
N LEU A 237 2.35 -14.99 10.06
CA LEU A 237 1.98 -13.73 9.43
C LEU A 237 0.86 -13.10 10.27
N PRO A 238 1.10 -11.92 10.89
CA PRO A 238 0.05 -11.21 11.61
C PRO A 238 -1.02 -10.76 10.62
N MET A 239 -2.28 -11.12 10.86
CA MET A 239 -3.39 -10.73 10.00
C MET A 239 -3.82 -9.29 10.29
N ASP A 240 -4.22 -8.57 9.24
CA ASP A 240 -4.81 -7.25 9.39
C ASP A 240 -6.31 -7.34 9.72
N THR A 241 -6.89 -6.25 10.22
CA THR A 241 -8.31 -6.18 10.60
C THR A 241 -9.27 -6.58 9.46
N PRO A 242 -9.08 -6.14 8.21
CA PRO A 242 -9.91 -6.54 7.08
C PRO A 242 -9.91 -8.05 6.80
N PHE A 243 -8.82 -8.76 7.12
CA PHE A 243 -8.75 -10.21 6.94
C PHE A 243 -9.76 -10.95 7.82
N PHE A 244 -10.00 -10.47 9.04
CA PHE A 244 -10.98 -11.10 9.95
C PHE A 244 -12.43 -10.87 9.55
N GLU A 245 -12.70 -9.81 8.80
CA GLU A 245 -14.05 -9.46 8.33
C GLU A 245 -14.43 -10.23 7.07
N ASP A 246 -13.45 -10.52 6.20
CA ASP A 246 -13.63 -11.22 4.92
C ASP A 246 -12.45 -12.18 4.70
N GLN A 247 -12.52 -13.35 5.36
CA GLN A 247 -11.46 -14.36 5.25
C GLN A 247 -11.41 -14.90 3.81
N PRO A 248 -10.31 -14.74 3.10
CA PRO A 248 -10.14 -15.29 1.77
C PRO A 248 -9.87 -16.80 1.83
N ASP A 249 -10.27 -17.51 0.79
CA ASP A 249 -9.97 -18.94 0.64
C ASP A 249 -8.48 -19.20 0.29
N SER A 250 -7.76 -18.16 -0.14
CA SER A 250 -6.36 -18.27 -0.56
C SER A 250 -5.56 -17.02 -0.23
N ILE A 251 -4.25 -17.18 -0.14
CA ILE A 251 -3.30 -16.06 -0.04
C ILE A 251 -2.25 -16.18 -1.14
N SER A 252 -1.91 -15.05 -1.73
CA SER A 252 -0.82 -14.92 -2.69
C SER A 252 0.12 -13.79 -2.30
N GLY A 253 1.37 -13.90 -2.74
CA GLY A 253 2.39 -12.91 -2.46
C GLY A 253 3.79 -13.35 -2.88
N ILE A 254 4.77 -12.60 -2.41
CA ILE A 254 6.19 -12.85 -2.63
C ILE A 254 6.83 -13.25 -1.30
N LEU A 255 7.51 -14.39 -1.28
CA LEU A 255 8.37 -14.81 -0.19
C LEU A 255 9.81 -14.47 -0.58
N GLN A 256 10.53 -13.73 0.26
CA GLN A 256 11.87 -13.23 -0.04
C GLN A 256 12.86 -13.61 1.06
N SER A 257 14.10 -13.89 0.65
CA SER A 257 15.27 -14.08 1.51
C SER A 257 16.48 -13.46 0.81
N GLY A 258 17.06 -12.43 1.38
CA GLY A 258 18.12 -11.65 0.73
C GLY A 258 17.70 -11.18 -0.66
N GLU A 259 18.50 -11.52 -1.69
CA GLU A 259 18.21 -11.16 -3.10
C GLU A 259 17.29 -12.18 -3.80
N SER A 260 16.96 -13.29 -3.17
CA SER A 260 16.11 -14.32 -3.76
C SER A 260 14.66 -14.11 -3.39
N ALA A 261 13.77 -14.18 -4.37
CA ALA A 261 12.34 -14.01 -4.19
C ALA A 261 11.55 -15.11 -4.95
N TRP A 262 10.45 -15.56 -4.37
CA TRP A 262 9.59 -16.60 -4.94
C TRP A 262 8.12 -16.22 -4.81
N GLN A 263 7.36 -16.49 -5.87
CA GLN A 263 5.91 -16.35 -5.82
C GLN A 263 5.30 -17.48 -4.99
N VAL A 264 4.36 -17.13 -4.15
CA VAL A 264 3.57 -18.07 -3.35
C VAL A 264 2.10 -17.79 -3.61
N ALA A 265 1.34 -18.84 -3.93
CA ALA A 265 -0.12 -18.79 -4.01
C ALA A 265 -0.66 -20.09 -3.44
N VAL A 266 -1.35 -20.03 -2.31
CA VAL A 266 -1.81 -21.21 -1.57
C VAL A 266 -3.24 -21.01 -1.06
N GLU A 267 -4.01 -22.11 -1.04
CA GLU A 267 -5.30 -22.16 -0.38
C GLU A 267 -5.12 -22.17 1.15
N ILE A 268 -5.99 -21.47 1.86
CA ILE A 268 -5.99 -21.42 3.32
C ILE A 268 -6.85 -22.56 3.85
N SER A 269 -6.23 -23.45 4.61
CA SER A 269 -6.92 -24.57 5.24
C SER A 269 -7.48 -24.19 6.62
N ASP A 270 -8.68 -24.66 6.95
CA ASP A 270 -9.26 -24.49 8.29
C ASP A 270 -8.56 -25.30 9.37
N THR A 271 -7.72 -26.25 8.99
CA THR A 271 -7.05 -27.15 9.92
C THR A 271 -5.54 -27.18 9.70
N ALA A 272 -4.82 -27.04 10.81
CA ALA A 272 -3.37 -27.24 10.80
C ALA A 272 -3.02 -28.67 10.31
N PRO A 273 -1.96 -28.84 9.50
CA PRO A 273 -1.45 -30.16 9.14
C PRO A 273 -1.18 -31.00 10.41
N ALA A 274 -1.41 -32.32 10.34
CA ALA A 274 -1.43 -33.21 11.51
C ALA A 274 -0.16 -33.16 12.40
N VAL A 275 0.99 -32.80 11.85
CA VAL A 275 2.28 -32.68 12.55
C VAL A 275 2.31 -31.48 13.52
N VAL A 276 1.55 -30.44 13.26
CA VAL A 276 1.53 -29.20 14.07
C VAL A 276 0.75 -29.36 15.36
N ARG A 277 -0.24 -30.26 15.40
CA ARG A 277 -1.05 -30.49 16.62
C ARG A 277 -0.25 -30.98 17.84
N GLU A 278 0.83 -31.68 17.63
CA GLU A 278 1.67 -32.17 18.75
C GLU A 278 2.63 -31.10 19.30
N LEU A 279 3.02 -30.11 18.49
CA LEU A 279 4.00 -29.10 18.88
C LEU A 279 3.38 -27.85 19.55
N ILE A 280 2.17 -27.46 19.16
CA ILE A 280 1.47 -26.33 19.78
C ILE A 280 1.11 -26.61 21.25
N VAL A 281 0.97 -27.87 21.64
CA VAL A 281 0.63 -28.26 23.02
C VAL A 281 1.85 -28.14 23.99
N ASN A 282 3.11 -28.05 23.48
CA ASN A 282 4.30 -28.05 24.30
C ASN A 282 5.08 -26.75 24.38
N GLU A 283 4.76 -25.72 23.59
CA GLU A 283 5.34 -24.38 23.76
C GLU A 283 4.33 -23.37 24.32
N GLY A 284 3.86 -23.71 25.50
CA GLY A 284 3.34 -22.71 26.42
C GLY A 284 4.48 -21.80 26.87
N ALA A 285 4.34 -20.50 26.58
CA ALA A 285 5.07 -19.41 27.23
C ALA A 285 6.54 -19.20 26.82
N ALA A 286 6.79 -18.69 25.62
CA ALA A 286 7.69 -17.56 25.55
C ALA A 286 6.87 -16.31 25.87
N SER A 287 7.00 -15.82 27.11
CA SER A 287 6.36 -14.60 27.56
C SER A 287 6.96 -13.43 26.76
N GLU A 288 6.20 -12.93 25.78
CA GLU A 288 6.38 -11.54 25.31
C GLU A 288 6.38 -10.63 26.55
N PRO A 289 7.19 -9.58 26.60
CA PRO A 289 7.09 -8.61 27.69
C PRO A 289 5.68 -8.03 27.65
N GLU A 290 4.84 -8.49 28.57
CA GLU A 290 3.47 -8.01 28.73
C GLU A 290 3.47 -6.49 28.77
N GLY A 291 3.04 -5.84 27.68
CA GLY A 291 2.89 -4.40 27.60
C GLY A 291 1.96 -3.93 28.73
N PHE A 292 2.15 -2.73 29.21
CA PHE A 292 1.29 -2.09 30.23
C PHE A 292 -0.20 -2.20 29.84
N GLU A 293 -0.49 -2.20 28.56
CA GLU A 293 -1.82 -2.33 27.97
C GLU A 293 -2.42 -3.73 28.21
N GLN A 294 -1.64 -4.79 28.01
CA GLN A 294 -2.06 -6.17 28.24
C GLN A 294 -2.37 -6.45 29.72
N ARG A 295 -1.56 -5.91 30.62
CA ARG A 295 -1.82 -5.99 32.07
C ARG A 295 -3.09 -5.27 32.51
N LEU A 296 -3.48 -4.19 31.82
CA LEU A 296 -4.73 -3.50 32.07
C LEU A 296 -5.94 -4.26 31.52
N LEU A 297 -5.79 -4.94 30.38
CA LEU A 297 -6.82 -5.79 29.80
C LEU A 297 -7.12 -7.02 30.68
N ASP A 298 -6.08 -7.62 31.27
CA ASP A 298 -6.21 -8.76 32.19
C ASP A 298 -6.93 -8.43 33.51
N LEU A 299 -6.98 -7.15 33.88
CA LEU A 299 -7.78 -6.66 35.01
C LEU A 299 -9.29 -6.70 34.71
N GLY A 300 -9.73 -7.06 33.50
CA GLY A 300 -11.12 -7.10 33.11
C GLY A 300 -11.81 -5.73 33.09
N LEU A 301 -13.09 -5.67 33.48
CA LEU A 301 -13.88 -4.43 33.46
C LEU A 301 -13.18 -3.21 34.10
N PRO A 302 -12.48 -3.30 35.23
CA PRO A 302 -11.71 -2.17 35.79
C PRO A 302 -10.61 -1.67 34.88
N GLY A 303 -9.88 -2.54 34.17
CA GLY A 303 -8.84 -2.18 33.23
C GLY A 303 -9.38 -1.38 32.04
N PHE A 304 -10.49 -1.81 31.47
CA PHE A 304 -11.19 -1.09 30.41
C PHE A 304 -11.65 0.31 30.85
N LEU A 305 -12.14 0.45 32.07
CA LEU A 305 -12.54 1.76 32.60
C LEU A 305 -11.37 2.70 32.77
N VAL A 306 -10.20 2.21 33.20
CA VAL A 306 -8.97 3.02 33.31
C VAL A 306 -8.48 3.45 31.92
N LEU A 307 -8.44 2.56 30.95
CA LEU A 307 -8.06 2.89 29.56
C LEU A 307 -9.02 3.91 28.93
N ALA A 308 -10.32 3.71 29.11
CA ALA A 308 -11.33 4.65 28.62
C ALA A 308 -11.19 6.04 29.27
N PHE A 309 -10.88 6.10 30.57
CA PHE A 309 -10.64 7.35 31.28
C PHE A 309 -9.38 8.07 30.78
N LEU A 310 -8.27 7.33 30.60
CA LEU A 310 -7.02 7.89 30.04
C LEU A 310 -7.20 8.37 28.61
N GLY A 311 -7.88 7.59 27.75
CA GLY A 311 -8.22 7.99 26.39
C GLY A 311 -9.07 9.27 26.37
N GLY A 312 -10.08 9.37 27.23
CA GLY A 312 -10.89 10.59 27.39
C GLY A 312 -10.07 11.78 27.87
N LEU A 313 -9.09 11.59 28.74
CA LEU A 313 -8.19 12.65 29.20
C LEU A 313 -7.31 13.17 28.06
N ILE A 314 -6.75 12.29 27.23
CA ILE A 314 -5.95 12.64 26.07
C ILE A 314 -6.79 13.41 25.03
N LEU A 315 -8.00 12.98 24.76
CA LEU A 315 -8.93 13.68 23.86
C LEU A 315 -9.27 15.10 24.33
N ASN A 316 -9.28 15.38 25.65
CA ASN A 316 -9.48 16.72 26.18
C ASN A 316 -8.29 17.68 25.96
N ILE A 317 -7.10 17.16 25.61
CA ILE A 317 -5.91 17.98 25.29
C ILE A 317 -5.94 18.42 23.82
N MET A 318 -6.85 17.89 23.00
CA MET A 318 -6.97 18.33 21.59
C MET A 318 -7.29 19.81 21.49
N PRO A 319 -6.63 20.55 20.57
CA PRO A 319 -6.74 22.01 20.46
C PRO A 319 -8.17 22.49 20.12
N CYS A 320 -9.05 21.63 19.60
CA CYS A 320 -10.45 21.97 19.34
C CYS A 320 -11.35 21.95 20.60
N VAL A 321 -10.93 21.28 21.69
CA VAL A 321 -11.67 21.21 22.96
C VAL A 321 -11.31 22.36 23.89
N LEU A 322 -10.09 22.89 23.82
CA LEU A 322 -9.59 23.99 24.64
C LEU A 322 -10.48 25.25 24.61
N PRO A 323 -10.98 25.74 23.45
CA PRO A 323 -11.88 26.90 23.41
C PRO A 323 -13.19 26.67 24.15
N VAL A 324 -13.76 25.47 24.06
CA VAL A 324 -15.01 25.11 24.76
C VAL A 324 -14.80 25.04 26.27
N LEU A 325 -13.66 24.46 26.70
CA LEU A 325 -13.29 24.42 28.12
C LEU A 325 -13.03 25.81 28.69
N SER A 326 -12.36 26.70 27.96
CA SER A 326 -12.09 28.07 28.40
C SER A 326 -13.37 28.90 28.60
N LEU A 327 -14.33 28.80 27.65
CA LEU A 327 -15.64 29.46 27.79
C LEU A 327 -16.40 28.97 29.04
N LYS A 328 -16.30 27.66 29.35
CA LYS A 328 -16.95 27.07 30.50
C LYS A 328 -16.31 27.50 31.82
N VAL A 329 -14.97 27.56 31.87
CA VAL A 329 -14.24 28.09 33.05
C VAL A 329 -14.59 29.55 33.28
N PHE A 330 -14.66 30.40 32.24
CA PHE A 330 -15.12 31.80 32.34
C PHE A 330 -16.56 31.90 32.81
N SER A 331 -17.46 31.03 32.34
CA SER A 331 -18.86 30.98 32.81
C SER A 331 -18.95 30.65 34.31
N LEU A 332 -18.16 29.67 34.77
CA LEU A 332 -18.10 29.30 36.19
C LEU A 332 -17.53 30.41 37.06
N LEU A 333 -16.50 31.12 36.58
CA LEU A 333 -15.91 32.27 37.28
C LEU A 333 -16.88 33.46 37.41
N LYS A 334 -17.69 33.72 36.36
CA LYS A 334 -18.75 34.76 36.41
C LYS A 334 -19.84 34.44 37.44
N HIS A 335 -20.06 33.17 37.78
CA HIS A 335 -21.08 32.74 38.74
C HIS A 335 -20.49 32.38 40.11
N ALA A 336 -19.25 32.78 40.41
CA ALA A 336 -18.55 32.49 41.66
C ALA A 336 -19.22 33.11 42.92
N GLY A 337 -20.33 33.85 42.76
CA GLY A 337 -21.17 34.37 43.86
C GLY A 337 -22.37 33.49 44.22
N GLN A 338 -22.58 32.35 43.56
CA GLN A 338 -23.71 31.46 43.86
C GLN A 338 -23.30 30.35 44.85
N THR A 339 -24.30 29.74 45.49
CA THR A 339 -24.04 28.69 46.49
C THR A 339 -23.35 27.46 45.89
N ARG A 340 -22.49 26.82 46.66
CA ARG A 340 -21.79 25.56 46.23
C ARG A 340 -22.74 24.52 45.66
N SER A 341 -23.99 24.51 46.11
CA SER A 341 -25.04 23.56 45.67
C SER A 341 -25.46 23.83 44.22
N ASP A 342 -25.57 25.06 43.81
CA ASP A 342 -26.01 25.44 42.44
C ASP A 342 -24.90 25.15 41.41
N ALA A 343 -23.66 25.43 41.74
CA ALA A 343 -22.51 25.10 40.90
C ALA A 343 -22.39 23.58 40.68
N LEU A 344 -22.62 22.77 41.72
CA LEU A 344 -22.59 21.31 41.63
C LEU A 344 -23.75 20.79 40.76
N ARG A 345 -24.96 21.32 40.89
CA ARG A 345 -26.12 20.94 40.06
C ARG A 345 -25.90 21.23 38.57
N HIS A 346 -25.37 22.39 38.24
CA HIS A 346 -25.04 22.76 36.86
C HIS A 346 -23.92 21.87 36.29
N GLY A 347 -22.88 21.55 37.08
CA GLY A 347 -21.82 20.64 36.69
C GLY A 347 -22.32 19.21 36.42
N LEU A 348 -23.16 18.69 37.32
CA LEU A 348 -23.76 17.35 37.18
C LEU A 348 -24.71 17.27 35.97
N ALA A 349 -25.54 18.28 35.75
CA ALA A 349 -26.45 18.33 34.62
C ALA A 349 -25.69 18.33 33.29
N TYR A 350 -24.57 19.05 33.21
CA TYR A 350 -23.73 19.10 32.04
C TYR A 350 -23.05 17.71 31.80
N THR A 351 -22.46 17.13 32.83
CA THR A 351 -21.83 15.83 32.73
C THR A 351 -22.83 14.76 32.32
N ALA A 352 -24.05 14.78 32.89
CA ALA A 352 -25.11 13.88 32.52
C ALA A 352 -25.53 14.05 31.03
N GLY A 353 -25.60 15.30 30.54
CA GLY A 353 -25.90 15.61 29.14
C GLY A 353 -24.84 15.06 28.18
N VAL A 354 -23.55 15.21 28.50
CA VAL A 354 -22.44 14.70 27.69
C VAL A 354 -22.45 13.16 27.67
N VAL A 355 -22.56 12.52 28.84
CA VAL A 355 -22.62 11.05 28.93
C VAL A 355 -23.81 10.49 28.17
N LEU A 356 -24.99 11.12 28.31
CA LEU A 356 -26.19 10.69 27.59
C LEU A 356 -26.03 10.83 26.07
N SER A 357 -25.41 11.89 25.58
CA SER A 357 -25.14 12.10 24.14
C SER A 357 -24.26 10.98 23.57
N PHE A 358 -23.17 10.63 24.29
CA PHE A 358 -22.28 9.54 23.87
C PHE A 358 -22.96 8.16 23.94
N LEU A 359 -23.80 7.92 24.94
CA LEU A 359 -24.58 6.67 25.04
C LEU A 359 -25.60 6.55 23.90
N VAL A 360 -26.27 7.64 23.53
CA VAL A 360 -27.17 7.65 22.39
C VAL A 360 -26.40 7.37 21.08
N LEU A 361 -25.25 8.03 20.89
CA LEU A 361 -24.42 7.82 19.71
C LEU A 361 -23.92 6.36 19.64
N ALA A 362 -23.43 5.79 20.74
CA ALA A 362 -23.02 4.40 20.82
C ALA A 362 -24.19 3.44 20.53
N GLY A 363 -25.37 3.73 21.06
CA GLY A 363 -26.59 2.95 20.81
C GLY A 363 -27.00 2.96 19.34
N VAL A 364 -26.91 4.12 18.68
CA VAL A 364 -27.17 4.25 17.23
C VAL A 364 -26.17 3.43 16.43
N LEU A 365 -24.87 3.51 16.74
CA LEU A 365 -23.83 2.73 16.07
C LEU A 365 -24.02 1.21 16.26
N PHE A 366 -24.39 0.78 17.47
CA PHE A 366 -24.72 -0.62 17.74
C PHE A 366 -25.94 -1.09 16.94
N ALA A 367 -26.97 -0.26 16.84
CA ALA A 367 -28.16 -0.57 16.05
C ALA A 367 -27.86 -0.67 14.55
N LEU A 368 -27.05 0.22 14.02
CA LEU A 368 -26.60 0.19 12.61
C LEU A 368 -25.76 -1.06 12.31
N ARG A 369 -24.82 -1.43 13.20
CA ARG A 369 -24.08 -2.70 13.08
C ARG A 369 -24.98 -3.94 13.10
N ALA A 370 -26.01 -3.94 13.92
CA ALA A 370 -26.95 -5.08 14.01
C ALA A 370 -27.79 -5.26 12.72
N VAL A 371 -27.92 -4.23 11.89
CA VAL A 371 -28.61 -4.27 10.58
C VAL A 371 -27.66 -4.73 9.45
N GLY A 372 -26.38 -5.05 9.75
CA GLY A 372 -25.41 -5.58 8.79
C GLY A 372 -24.60 -4.53 8.03
N GLU A 373 -24.70 -3.26 8.39
CA GLU A 373 -23.82 -2.24 7.83
C GLU A 373 -22.47 -2.26 8.54
N ARG A 374 -21.40 -2.51 7.80
CA ARG A 374 -19.99 -2.52 8.28
C ARG A 374 -19.48 -1.10 8.45
N ILE A 375 -19.99 -0.39 9.46
CA ILE A 375 -19.60 0.99 9.75
C ILE A 375 -18.54 0.98 10.87
N GLY A 376 -17.30 1.27 10.53
CA GLY A 376 -16.21 1.47 11.48
C GLY A 376 -16.19 2.89 12.07
N TRP A 377 -15.43 3.10 13.16
CA TRP A 377 -15.16 4.44 13.68
C TRP A 377 -14.37 5.25 12.63
N GLY A 378 -14.90 6.42 12.25
CA GLY A 378 -14.24 7.31 11.29
C GLY A 378 -14.77 7.24 9.86
N PHE A 379 -15.75 6.38 9.53
CA PHE A 379 -16.34 6.33 8.19
C PHE A 379 -16.88 7.69 7.72
N GLN A 380 -17.29 8.56 8.65
CA GLN A 380 -17.74 9.93 8.35
C GLN A 380 -16.64 10.75 7.67
N LEU A 381 -15.35 10.52 8.01
CA LEU A 381 -14.22 11.25 7.44
C LEU A 381 -13.88 10.79 6.01
N GLN A 382 -14.39 9.65 5.58
CA GLN A 382 -14.26 9.15 4.21
C GLN A 382 -15.30 9.75 3.24
N SER A 383 -16.32 10.42 3.78
CA SER A 383 -17.33 11.11 2.96
C SER A 383 -16.87 12.54 2.63
N PRO A 384 -16.61 12.87 1.34
CA PRO A 384 -16.17 14.23 0.94
C PRO A 384 -17.13 15.33 1.40
N GLY A 385 -18.45 15.05 1.36
CA GLY A 385 -19.47 16.00 1.81
C GLY A 385 -19.37 16.30 3.31
N PHE A 386 -19.14 15.27 4.13
CA PHE A 386 -18.97 15.45 5.57
C PHE A 386 -17.72 16.26 5.90
N VAL A 387 -16.59 15.98 5.21
CA VAL A 387 -15.32 16.71 5.40
C VAL A 387 -15.48 18.19 5.04
N VAL A 388 -16.16 18.51 3.93
CA VAL A 388 -16.44 19.91 3.53
C VAL A 388 -17.28 20.63 4.57
N VAL A 389 -18.36 20.02 5.05
CA VAL A 389 -19.23 20.62 6.09
C VAL A 389 -18.45 20.82 7.38
N LEU A 390 -17.68 19.82 7.81
CA LEU A 390 -16.88 19.94 9.03
C LEU A 390 -15.82 21.03 8.93
N SER A 391 -15.13 21.13 7.79
CA SER A 391 -14.15 22.19 7.52
C SER A 391 -14.80 23.59 7.54
N ALA A 392 -15.98 23.73 6.95
CA ALA A 392 -16.73 24.98 6.99
C ALA A 392 -17.13 25.37 8.43
N VAL A 393 -17.55 24.41 9.25
CA VAL A 393 -17.87 24.64 10.66
C VAL A 393 -16.62 25.10 11.43
N PHE A 394 -15.48 24.43 11.26
CA PHE A 394 -14.24 24.85 11.92
C PHE A 394 -13.76 26.22 11.45
N PHE A 395 -13.91 26.53 10.17
CA PHE A 395 -13.58 27.85 9.62
C PHE A 395 -14.44 28.95 10.24
N LEU A 396 -15.75 28.73 10.36
CA LEU A 396 -16.65 29.66 11.03
C LEU A 396 -16.31 29.85 12.51
N PHE A 397 -15.97 28.77 13.22
CA PHE A 397 -15.48 28.86 14.60
C PHE A 397 -14.17 29.65 14.69
N GLY A 398 -13.24 29.46 13.76
CA GLY A 398 -12.00 30.24 13.68
C GLY A 398 -12.28 31.74 13.51
N LEU A 399 -13.19 32.13 12.60
CA LEU A 399 -13.59 33.51 12.40
C LEU A 399 -14.28 34.11 13.63
N ASN A 400 -15.10 33.35 14.34
CA ASN A 400 -15.73 33.79 15.61
C ASN A 400 -14.66 34.03 16.69
N LEU A 401 -13.66 33.13 16.82
CA LEU A 401 -12.56 33.33 17.79
C LEU A 401 -11.64 34.51 17.42
N MET A 402 -11.53 34.87 16.15
CA MET A 402 -10.82 36.06 15.67
C MET A 402 -11.64 37.38 15.86
N GLY A 403 -12.87 37.28 16.36
CA GLY A 403 -13.72 38.45 16.61
C GLY A 403 -14.34 39.07 15.34
N VAL A 404 -14.36 38.34 14.22
CA VAL A 404 -14.98 38.81 12.97
C VAL A 404 -16.52 38.90 13.13
N PHE A 405 -17.09 38.03 13.95
CA PHE A 405 -18.50 38.09 14.38
C PHE A 405 -18.63 37.39 15.74
N GLU A 406 -19.58 37.85 16.54
CA GLU A 406 -19.92 37.26 17.82
C GLU A 406 -21.26 36.52 17.68
N LEU A 407 -21.27 35.21 17.86
CA LEU A 407 -22.46 34.42 18.12
C LEU A 407 -22.73 34.54 19.64
N GLY A 408 -23.58 35.49 20.02
CA GLY A 408 -24.00 35.75 21.39
C GLY A 408 -24.98 34.73 21.95
#